data_4713103ae2650827dcf95c8a35ab06bb
#
_entry.id   4713103ae2650827dcf95c8a35ab06bb
#
_cell.length_a   1.000
_cell.length_b   1.000
_cell.length_c   1.000
_cell.angle_alpha   90.00
_cell.angle_beta   90.00
_cell.angle_gamma   90.00
#
_symmetry.space_group_name_H-M   'P 1'
#
loop_
_entity.id
_entity.type
_entity.pdbx_description
1 polymer ?
#
loop_
_entity_poly.entity_id
_entity_poly.type
_entity_poly.pdbx_seq_one_letter_code
_entity_poly.pdbx_strand_id
1 'polypeptide(L)'
;MPPPRGTPNPLEGPADYDMTSVVHCDTYPAIDPTKSDLRRKTVLITGASRGLGQAMAISFSKAGASRFAIVARSDLSSTAEAIKATSRRVGHPDPDILAIQADCSNPESVGALAEQVKQTFGHVDIIINNAAILSMQPILESDPAEWMNVLKVNVFGPYLVVRALLPLLLKGECKTIVNVCSVGAHCVTPTISAYQISKLAVLRLTEFICAEHENDGILAYSIHPGNVPTTMGSLDDLPPVYRPVFVETPELSADSLVFLTSQRRPWLAGRYINLTWDLPELMAKQDEIIRSDKLKVRLVV
;
A
#
# COMPACT_ATOMS: atom_id res chain seq x y z
N MET A 1 9.31 16.86 11.05
CA MET A 1 8.08 17.68 10.99
C MET A 1 7.71 17.84 9.52
N PRO A 2 6.43 17.71 9.17
CA PRO A 2 6.01 17.98 7.80
C PRO A 2 6.44 19.40 7.40
N PRO A 3 6.77 19.63 6.14
CA PRO A 3 7.09 20.97 5.68
C PRO A 3 5.89 21.90 5.94
N PRO A 4 6.13 23.18 6.24
CA PRO A 4 5.04 24.15 6.41
C PRO A 4 4.12 24.17 5.20
N ARG A 5 2.81 24.39 5.41
CA ARG A 5 1.85 24.58 4.30
C ARG A 5 2.34 25.68 3.37
N GLY A 6 2.25 25.41 2.06
CA GLY A 6 2.76 26.30 1.04
C GLY A 6 4.25 26.17 0.72
N THR A 7 4.97 25.25 1.39
CA THR A 7 6.32 24.88 0.93
C THR A 7 6.21 24.23 -0.43
N PRO A 8 6.98 24.70 -1.46
CA PRO A 8 6.94 24.08 -2.77
C PRO A 8 7.30 22.60 -2.69
N ASN A 9 6.37 21.75 -3.11
CA ASN A 9 6.57 20.31 -3.18
C ASN A 9 6.31 19.82 -4.61
N PRO A 10 7.36 19.49 -5.37
CA PRO A 10 7.20 19.06 -6.76
C PRO A 10 6.56 17.68 -6.91
N LEU A 11 6.38 16.95 -5.81
CA LEU A 11 5.75 15.63 -5.77
C LEU A 11 4.32 15.66 -5.23
N GLU A 12 3.75 16.85 -5.05
CA GLU A 12 2.43 17.02 -4.49
C GLU A 12 1.42 17.40 -5.57
N GLY A 13 0.28 16.71 -5.55
CA GLY A 13 -0.85 17.08 -6.38
C GLY A 13 -1.59 18.31 -5.83
N PRO A 14 -2.36 19.00 -6.67
CA PRO A 14 -3.22 20.09 -6.22
C PRO A 14 -4.15 19.61 -5.09
N ALA A 15 -4.23 20.38 -4.01
CA ALA A 15 -5.07 20.13 -2.83
C ALA A 15 -4.75 18.85 -2.02
N ASP A 16 -3.61 18.21 -2.23
CA ASP A 16 -3.23 16.99 -1.52
C ASP A 16 -3.07 17.21 0.01
N TYR A 17 -2.66 18.44 0.42
CA TYR A 17 -2.60 18.84 1.84
C TYR A 17 -3.86 19.55 2.37
N ASP A 18 -4.90 19.71 1.54
CA ASP A 18 -6.09 20.45 1.94
C ASP A 18 -7.23 19.56 2.46
N MET A 19 -7.06 18.23 2.36
CA MET A 19 -8.11 17.30 2.76
C MET A 19 -8.31 17.26 4.27
N THR A 20 -7.24 17.42 5.05
CA THR A 20 -7.28 17.50 6.51
C THR A 20 -6.56 18.75 7.02
N SER A 21 -6.99 19.26 8.18
CA SER A 21 -6.39 20.46 8.79
C SER A 21 -4.96 20.22 9.27
N VAL A 22 -4.65 18.97 9.60
CA VAL A 22 -3.33 18.49 10.04
C VAL A 22 -2.83 17.42 9.07
N VAL A 23 -1.54 17.44 8.79
CA VAL A 23 -0.81 16.36 8.11
C VAL A 23 0.31 15.86 9.02
N HIS A 24 0.62 14.59 8.90
CA HIS A 24 1.60 13.90 9.73
C HIS A 24 2.79 13.42 8.90
N CYS A 25 3.97 13.39 9.51
CA CYS A 25 5.18 12.79 8.92
C CYS A 25 5.67 11.56 9.70
N ASP A 26 5.06 11.27 10.84
CA ASP A 26 5.37 10.13 11.70
C ASP A 26 4.11 9.58 12.35
N THR A 27 4.19 8.39 12.92
CA THR A 27 3.09 7.78 13.67
C THR A 27 2.57 8.71 14.77
N TYR A 28 1.29 8.60 15.11
CA TYR A 28 0.65 9.43 16.11
C TYR A 28 -0.40 8.63 16.91
N PRO A 29 -0.84 9.12 18.09
CA PRO A 29 -1.62 8.31 19.04
C PRO A 29 -2.91 7.71 18.50
N ALA A 30 -3.55 8.32 17.49
CA ALA A 30 -4.82 7.82 16.95
C ALA A 30 -4.64 6.59 16.09
N ILE A 31 -3.48 6.40 15.45
CA ILE A 31 -3.18 5.26 14.58
C ILE A 31 -2.30 4.21 15.26
N ASP A 32 -2.05 4.30 16.58
CA ASP A 32 -1.28 3.32 17.33
C ASP A 32 -1.83 1.91 17.07
N PRO A 33 -1.05 1.01 16.44
CA PRO A 33 -1.51 -0.31 16.04
C PRO A 33 -1.88 -1.20 17.23
N THR A 34 -1.34 -0.93 18.43
CA THR A 34 -1.68 -1.70 19.64
C THR A 34 -3.12 -1.47 20.11
N LYS A 35 -3.78 -0.43 19.59
CA LYS A 35 -5.22 -0.14 19.85
C LYS A 35 -6.16 -0.87 18.90
N SER A 36 -5.60 -1.57 17.89
CA SER A 36 -6.34 -2.34 16.90
C SER A 36 -6.32 -3.83 17.24
N ASP A 37 -7.35 -4.57 16.87
CA ASP A 37 -7.42 -6.02 17.02
C ASP A 37 -7.50 -6.71 15.67
N LEU A 38 -6.40 -7.31 15.25
CA LEU A 38 -6.31 -8.13 14.04
C LEU A 38 -6.06 -9.61 14.34
N ARG A 39 -6.31 -10.02 15.57
CA ARG A 39 -6.19 -11.43 15.95
C ARG A 39 -7.04 -12.32 15.02
N ARG A 40 -6.50 -13.48 14.67
CA ARG A 40 -7.07 -14.45 13.72
C ARG A 40 -7.10 -13.98 12.26
N LYS A 41 -6.59 -12.80 11.93
CA LYS A 41 -6.52 -12.32 10.55
C LYS A 41 -5.28 -12.85 9.83
N THR A 42 -5.49 -13.15 8.54
CA THR A 42 -4.46 -13.57 7.60
C THR A 42 -4.15 -12.40 6.67
N VAL A 43 -2.91 -11.93 6.69
CA VAL A 43 -2.44 -10.78 5.92
C VAL A 43 -1.39 -11.21 4.89
N LEU A 44 -1.60 -10.85 3.62
CA LEU A 44 -0.61 -11.04 2.56
C LEU A 44 -0.01 -9.69 2.16
N ILE A 45 1.33 -9.62 2.13
CA ILE A 45 2.06 -8.39 1.79
C ILE A 45 3.10 -8.70 0.73
N THR A 46 3.01 -8.04 -0.44
CA THR A 46 4.04 -8.13 -1.49
C THR A 46 5.13 -7.08 -1.29
N GLY A 47 6.38 -7.40 -1.71
CA GLY A 47 7.52 -6.52 -1.48
C GLY A 47 7.89 -6.38 0.00
N ALA A 48 7.71 -7.45 0.79
CA ALA A 48 7.83 -7.42 2.24
C ALA A 48 9.25 -7.58 2.79
N SER A 49 10.28 -7.71 1.94
CA SER A 49 11.65 -7.98 2.42
C SER A 49 12.35 -6.79 3.05
N ARG A 50 11.88 -5.56 2.80
CA ARG A 50 12.48 -4.31 3.27
C ARG A 50 11.51 -3.13 3.17
N GLY A 51 11.92 -1.97 3.68
CA GLY A 51 11.23 -0.70 3.52
C GLY A 51 9.78 -0.73 4.01
N LEU A 52 8.87 -0.16 3.24
CA LEU A 52 7.46 -0.05 3.60
C LEU A 52 6.80 -1.41 3.85
N GLY A 53 7.04 -2.41 2.99
CA GLY A 53 6.44 -3.74 3.15
C GLY A 53 6.86 -4.44 4.44
N GLN A 54 8.12 -4.31 4.84
CA GLN A 54 8.61 -4.82 6.13
C GLN A 54 7.98 -4.05 7.30
N ALA A 55 7.93 -2.72 7.24
CA ALA A 55 7.31 -1.90 8.27
C ALA A 55 5.82 -2.23 8.45
N MET A 56 5.09 -2.42 7.33
CA MET A 56 3.69 -2.88 7.34
C MET A 56 3.56 -4.22 8.06
N ALA A 57 4.38 -5.22 7.72
CA ALA A 57 4.34 -6.52 8.36
C ALA A 57 4.58 -6.43 9.89
N ILE A 58 5.53 -5.59 10.30
CA ILE A 58 5.83 -5.32 11.71
C ILE A 58 4.62 -4.65 12.40
N SER A 59 4.00 -3.65 11.76
CA SER A 59 2.86 -2.95 12.36
C SER A 59 1.62 -3.85 12.49
N PHE A 60 1.33 -4.69 11.48
CA PHE A 60 0.27 -5.69 11.57
C PHE A 60 0.52 -6.71 12.70
N SER A 61 1.78 -7.04 12.99
CA SER A 61 2.11 -7.92 14.13
C SER A 61 1.89 -7.25 15.49
N LYS A 62 2.10 -5.92 15.60
CA LYS A 62 1.73 -5.15 16.81
C LYS A 62 0.22 -5.20 17.08
N ALA A 63 -0.61 -5.25 16.03
CA ALA A 63 -2.06 -5.37 16.13
C ALA A 63 -2.55 -6.82 16.32
N GLY A 64 -1.63 -7.79 16.44
CA GLY A 64 -1.94 -9.19 16.73
C GLY A 64 -2.37 -10.03 15.53
N ALA A 65 -2.10 -9.62 14.28
CA ALA A 65 -2.36 -10.46 13.11
C ALA A 65 -1.69 -11.82 13.28
N SER A 66 -2.45 -12.91 13.07
CA SER A 66 -2.03 -14.25 13.46
C SER A 66 -1.34 -15.01 12.35
N ARG A 67 -1.55 -14.62 11.09
CA ARG A 67 -0.99 -15.31 9.92
C ARG A 67 -0.47 -14.30 8.91
N PHE A 68 0.75 -14.55 8.43
CA PHE A 68 1.41 -13.68 7.45
C PHE A 68 1.86 -14.50 6.24
N ALA A 69 1.40 -14.12 5.04
CA ALA A 69 2.05 -14.48 3.80
C ALA A 69 2.91 -13.29 3.36
N ILE A 70 4.20 -13.34 3.62
CA ILE A 70 5.14 -12.32 3.19
C ILE A 70 5.82 -12.72 1.89
N VAL A 71 5.81 -11.83 0.91
CA VAL A 71 6.22 -12.14 -0.47
C VAL A 71 7.27 -11.14 -0.95
N ALA A 72 8.37 -11.64 -1.50
CA ALA A 72 9.38 -10.82 -2.19
C ALA A 72 10.23 -11.68 -3.13
N ARG A 73 11.04 -11.06 -3.99
CA ARG A 73 12.05 -11.77 -4.80
C ARG A 73 13.31 -12.11 -4.01
N SER A 74 13.60 -11.34 -2.97
CA SER A 74 14.77 -11.50 -2.08
C SER A 74 14.41 -12.24 -0.80
N ASP A 75 15.41 -12.57 0.01
CA ASP A 75 15.26 -13.21 1.30
C ASP A 75 14.31 -12.44 2.24
N LEU A 76 13.52 -13.18 3.00
CA LEU A 76 12.48 -12.69 3.90
C LEU A 76 12.73 -13.05 5.37
N SER A 77 13.86 -13.71 5.66
CA SER A 77 14.17 -14.23 7.00
C SER A 77 14.19 -13.12 8.05
N SER A 78 14.82 -11.98 7.74
CA SER A 78 14.88 -10.84 8.65
C SER A 78 13.51 -10.25 8.96
N THR A 79 12.63 -10.20 7.98
CA THR A 79 11.24 -9.74 8.18
C THR A 79 10.44 -10.72 9.02
N ALA A 80 10.57 -12.02 8.75
CA ALA A 80 9.90 -13.06 9.54
C ALA A 80 10.32 -13.03 11.02
N GLU A 81 11.61 -12.86 11.29
CA GLU A 81 12.14 -12.72 12.65
C GLU A 81 11.61 -11.43 13.32
N ALA A 82 11.61 -10.32 12.61
CA ALA A 82 11.11 -9.04 13.12
C ALA A 82 9.62 -9.10 13.48
N ILE A 83 8.79 -9.77 12.67
CA ILE A 83 7.37 -10.02 12.96
C ILE A 83 7.22 -10.77 14.28
N LYS A 84 7.90 -11.92 14.46
CA LYS A 84 7.83 -12.74 15.68
C LYS A 84 8.32 -11.97 16.91
N ALA A 85 9.49 -11.33 16.79
CA ALA A 85 10.06 -10.54 17.88
C ALA A 85 9.12 -9.42 18.33
N THR A 86 8.45 -8.76 17.37
CA THR A 86 7.49 -7.69 17.66
C THR A 86 6.22 -8.23 18.32
N SER A 87 5.64 -9.33 17.83
CA SER A 87 4.49 -9.97 18.46
C SER A 87 4.76 -10.28 19.93
N ARG A 88 5.88 -10.95 20.23
CA ARG A 88 6.29 -11.28 21.61
C ARG A 88 6.44 -10.02 22.48
N ARG A 89 7.07 -8.96 21.94
CA ARG A 89 7.31 -7.70 22.67
C ARG A 89 6.00 -7.02 23.12
N VAL A 90 4.92 -7.14 22.32
CA VAL A 90 3.61 -6.55 22.65
C VAL A 90 2.67 -7.56 23.32
N GLY A 91 3.15 -8.76 23.66
CA GLY A 91 2.38 -9.77 24.41
C GLY A 91 1.45 -10.63 23.56
N HIS A 92 1.64 -10.65 22.23
CA HIS A 92 0.91 -11.56 21.34
C HIS A 92 1.66 -12.90 21.16
N PRO A 93 0.96 -14.00 20.85
CA PRO A 93 1.59 -15.25 20.44
C PRO A 93 2.41 -15.06 19.16
N ASP A 94 3.36 -15.98 18.92
CA ASP A 94 4.06 -16.02 17.64
C ASP A 94 3.06 -16.29 16.50
N PRO A 95 3.04 -15.46 15.47
CA PRO A 95 2.18 -15.71 14.32
C PRO A 95 2.73 -16.79 13.41
N ASP A 96 1.85 -17.45 12.65
CA ASP A 96 2.23 -18.33 11.55
C ASP A 96 2.73 -17.50 10.37
N ILE A 97 3.95 -17.73 9.91
CA ILE A 97 4.55 -16.98 8.83
C ILE A 97 4.89 -17.89 7.66
N LEU A 98 4.32 -17.59 6.51
CA LEU A 98 4.63 -18.19 5.22
C LEU A 98 5.46 -17.15 4.41
N ALA A 99 6.77 -17.37 4.38
CA ALA A 99 7.71 -16.56 3.60
C ALA A 99 7.83 -17.15 2.19
N ILE A 100 7.40 -16.42 1.17
CA ILE A 100 7.35 -16.90 -0.22
C ILE A 100 8.27 -16.05 -1.08
N GLN A 101 9.29 -16.68 -1.66
CA GLN A 101 10.12 -16.04 -2.66
C GLN A 101 9.41 -16.14 -4.02
N ALA A 102 8.90 -15.01 -4.52
CA ALA A 102 8.13 -14.96 -5.77
C ALA A 102 8.30 -13.63 -6.51
N ASP A 103 8.21 -13.70 -7.84
CA ASP A 103 8.07 -12.54 -8.72
C ASP A 103 6.58 -12.30 -9.00
N CYS A 104 6.02 -11.23 -8.40
CA CYS A 104 4.62 -10.87 -8.58
C CYS A 104 4.26 -10.47 -10.02
N SER A 105 5.23 -10.18 -10.88
CA SER A 105 5.02 -9.85 -12.28
C SER A 105 5.00 -11.08 -13.22
N ASN A 106 5.22 -12.29 -12.68
CA ASN A 106 5.22 -13.54 -13.40
C ASN A 106 3.98 -14.39 -13.05
N PRO A 107 3.11 -14.73 -14.04
CA PRO A 107 1.87 -15.48 -13.78
C PRO A 107 2.08 -16.85 -13.13
N GLU A 108 3.12 -17.60 -13.53
CA GLU A 108 3.41 -18.92 -12.95
C GLU A 108 3.87 -18.81 -11.51
N SER A 109 4.73 -17.83 -11.22
CA SER A 109 5.20 -17.54 -9.85
C SER A 109 4.04 -17.15 -8.94
N VAL A 110 3.11 -16.31 -9.41
CA VAL A 110 1.92 -15.92 -8.66
C VAL A 110 0.93 -17.08 -8.50
N GLY A 111 0.80 -17.94 -9.51
CA GLY A 111 0.01 -19.18 -9.40
C GLY A 111 0.53 -20.11 -8.30
N ALA A 112 1.85 -20.33 -8.26
CA ALA A 112 2.50 -21.13 -7.22
C ALA A 112 2.36 -20.49 -5.82
N LEU A 113 2.49 -19.18 -5.72
CA LEU A 113 2.24 -18.42 -4.49
C LEU A 113 0.82 -18.64 -3.97
N ALA A 114 -0.20 -18.50 -4.82
CA ALA A 114 -1.59 -18.67 -4.43
C ALA A 114 -1.88 -20.09 -3.93
N GLU A 115 -1.30 -21.11 -4.57
CA GLU A 115 -1.45 -22.50 -4.12
C GLU A 115 -0.78 -22.75 -2.77
N GLN A 116 0.42 -22.19 -2.50
CA GLN A 116 1.06 -22.28 -1.19
C GLN A 116 0.21 -21.64 -0.10
N VAL A 117 -0.33 -20.42 -0.35
CA VAL A 117 -1.22 -19.73 0.61
C VAL A 117 -2.49 -20.54 0.86
N LYS A 118 -3.08 -21.12 -0.17
CA LYS A 118 -4.26 -21.99 -0.07
C LYS A 118 -4.00 -23.22 0.79
N GLN A 119 -2.88 -23.91 0.57
CA GLN A 119 -2.52 -25.13 1.31
C GLN A 119 -2.20 -24.82 2.78
N THR A 120 -1.57 -23.68 3.06
CA THR A 120 -1.12 -23.33 4.41
C THR A 120 -2.21 -22.67 5.23
N PHE A 121 -2.94 -21.69 4.67
CA PHE A 121 -3.89 -20.87 5.42
C PHE A 121 -5.34 -21.05 5.00
N GLY A 122 -5.61 -21.52 3.78
CA GLY A 122 -6.96 -21.74 3.25
C GLY A 122 -7.75 -20.47 2.89
N HIS A 123 -7.37 -19.33 3.45
CA HIS A 123 -8.00 -18.02 3.18
C HIS A 123 -7.00 -16.86 3.38
N VAL A 124 -7.40 -15.67 2.92
CA VAL A 124 -6.72 -14.39 3.18
C VAL A 124 -7.78 -13.37 3.57
N ASP A 125 -7.50 -12.53 4.56
CA ASP A 125 -8.37 -11.44 4.99
C ASP A 125 -8.00 -10.11 4.35
N ILE A 126 -6.70 -9.83 4.25
CA ILE A 126 -6.15 -8.57 3.78
C ILE A 126 -5.01 -8.85 2.80
N ILE A 127 -5.09 -8.27 1.60
CA ILE A 127 -4.02 -8.27 0.60
C ILE A 127 -3.46 -6.86 0.48
N ILE A 128 -2.14 -6.73 0.62
CA ILE A 128 -1.42 -5.46 0.43
C ILE A 128 -0.47 -5.61 -0.76
N ASN A 129 -0.85 -5.01 -1.88
CA ASN A 129 -0.01 -4.90 -3.07
C ASN A 129 0.95 -3.72 -2.90
N ASN A 130 2.12 -4.00 -2.32
CA ASN A 130 3.15 -3.00 -2.05
C ASN A 130 4.36 -3.11 -3.00
N ALA A 131 4.64 -4.27 -3.57
CA ALA A 131 5.77 -4.45 -4.48
C ALA A 131 5.69 -3.47 -5.65
N ALA A 132 6.76 -2.70 -5.87
CA ALA A 132 6.85 -1.75 -6.96
C ALA A 132 8.31 -1.49 -7.33
N ILE A 133 8.52 -0.87 -8.50
CA ILE A 133 9.81 -0.33 -8.97
C ILE A 133 9.62 1.06 -9.56
N LEU A 134 10.70 1.82 -9.60
CA LEU A 134 10.78 3.16 -10.18
C LEU A 134 11.89 3.18 -11.24
N SER A 135 11.64 3.83 -12.38
CA SER A 135 12.65 4.23 -13.35
C SER A 135 12.53 5.73 -13.60
N MET A 136 13.66 6.40 -13.74
CA MET A 136 13.75 7.86 -13.91
C MET A 136 14.53 8.20 -15.17
N GLN A 137 13.83 8.26 -16.32
CA GLN A 137 14.42 8.61 -17.61
C GLN A 137 13.45 9.45 -18.43
N PRO A 138 13.92 10.51 -19.15
CA PRO A 138 13.10 11.20 -20.13
C PRO A 138 12.57 10.22 -21.19
N ILE A 139 11.40 10.49 -21.76
CA ILE A 139 10.79 9.58 -22.76
C ILE A 139 11.73 9.30 -23.92
N LEU A 140 12.44 10.31 -24.40
CA LEU A 140 13.37 10.17 -25.53
C LEU A 140 14.55 9.24 -25.24
N GLU A 141 15.00 9.19 -23.99
CA GLU A 141 16.22 8.48 -23.57
C GLU A 141 15.88 7.15 -22.85
N SER A 142 14.60 6.90 -22.59
CA SER A 142 14.16 5.72 -21.86
C SER A 142 14.33 4.44 -22.68
N ASP A 143 14.84 3.39 -22.05
CA ASP A 143 14.80 2.05 -22.61
C ASP A 143 13.33 1.53 -22.61
N PRO A 144 12.75 1.21 -23.77
CA PRO A 144 11.38 0.69 -23.86
C PRO A 144 11.14 -0.57 -23.01
N ALA A 145 12.14 -1.44 -22.87
CA ALA A 145 12.01 -2.65 -22.06
C ALA A 145 11.97 -2.33 -20.57
N GLU A 146 12.80 -1.40 -20.10
CA GLU A 146 12.78 -0.92 -18.72
C GLU A 146 11.48 -0.17 -18.42
N TRP A 147 11.06 0.72 -19.32
CA TRP A 147 9.79 1.44 -19.21
C TRP A 147 8.60 0.49 -19.04
N MET A 148 8.52 -0.52 -19.92
CA MET A 148 7.48 -1.54 -19.87
C MET A 148 7.60 -2.43 -18.62
N ASN A 149 8.81 -2.71 -18.12
CA ASN A 149 9.01 -3.48 -16.89
C ASN A 149 8.40 -2.77 -15.67
N VAL A 150 8.44 -1.43 -15.63
CA VAL A 150 7.74 -0.67 -14.56
C VAL A 150 6.23 -0.94 -14.60
N LEU A 151 5.59 -0.93 -15.76
CA LEU A 151 4.17 -1.27 -15.89
C LEU A 151 3.90 -2.74 -15.52
N LYS A 152 4.78 -3.64 -15.94
CA LYS A 152 4.68 -5.07 -15.65
C LYS A 152 4.70 -5.32 -14.13
N VAL A 153 5.62 -4.70 -13.40
CA VAL A 153 5.70 -4.88 -11.94
C VAL A 153 4.58 -4.13 -11.23
N ASN A 154 4.36 -2.84 -11.56
CA ASN A 154 3.52 -1.96 -10.77
C ASN A 154 2.01 -2.09 -11.08
N VAL A 155 1.63 -2.57 -12.26
CA VAL A 155 0.21 -2.71 -12.69
C VAL A 155 -0.17 -4.17 -12.86
N PHE A 156 0.56 -4.88 -13.72
CA PHE A 156 0.25 -6.28 -14.01
C PHE A 156 0.47 -7.17 -12.79
N GLY A 157 1.49 -6.88 -11.95
CA GLY A 157 1.73 -7.59 -10.70
C GLY A 157 0.54 -7.55 -9.76
N PRO A 158 0.04 -6.40 -9.31
CA PRO A 158 -1.17 -6.29 -8.50
C PRO A 158 -2.39 -6.97 -9.12
N TYR A 159 -2.59 -6.84 -10.44
CA TYR A 159 -3.64 -7.57 -11.15
C TYR A 159 -3.51 -9.08 -10.99
N LEU A 160 -2.33 -9.65 -11.22
CA LEU A 160 -2.07 -11.08 -11.08
C LEU A 160 -2.31 -11.57 -9.65
N VAL A 161 -1.79 -10.85 -8.66
CA VAL A 161 -1.93 -11.18 -7.24
C VAL A 161 -3.41 -11.19 -6.85
N VAL A 162 -4.17 -10.15 -7.20
CA VAL A 162 -5.61 -10.09 -6.93
C VAL A 162 -6.33 -11.23 -7.62
N ARG A 163 -6.12 -11.43 -8.93
CA ARG A 163 -6.78 -12.48 -9.71
C ARG A 163 -6.55 -13.88 -9.13
N ALA A 164 -5.32 -14.18 -8.70
CA ALA A 164 -4.98 -15.51 -8.18
C ALA A 164 -5.48 -15.74 -6.75
N LEU A 165 -5.49 -14.69 -5.92
CA LEU A 165 -5.85 -14.80 -4.49
C LEU A 165 -7.31 -14.46 -4.20
N LEU A 166 -8.05 -13.91 -5.16
CA LEU A 166 -9.45 -13.55 -4.97
C LEU A 166 -10.31 -14.70 -4.43
N PRO A 167 -10.18 -15.97 -4.91
CA PRO A 167 -10.94 -17.08 -4.32
C PRO A 167 -10.63 -17.35 -2.84
N LEU A 168 -9.43 -17.00 -2.38
CA LEU A 168 -9.05 -17.12 -0.97
C LEU A 168 -9.51 -15.91 -0.16
N LEU A 169 -9.48 -14.71 -0.76
CA LEU A 169 -9.97 -13.49 -0.14
C LEU A 169 -11.50 -13.55 0.09
N LEU A 170 -12.25 -14.15 -0.83
CA LEU A 170 -13.70 -14.35 -0.69
C LEU A 170 -14.07 -15.23 0.51
N LYS A 171 -13.16 -16.10 0.96
CA LYS A 171 -13.32 -16.93 2.17
C LYS A 171 -12.92 -16.19 3.45
N GLY A 172 -12.20 -15.08 3.34
CA GLY A 172 -11.80 -14.26 4.47
C GLY A 172 -12.95 -13.42 5.01
N GLU A 173 -12.79 -12.93 6.23
CA GLU A 173 -13.79 -12.08 6.90
C GLU A 173 -13.66 -10.61 6.48
N CYS A 174 -12.44 -10.09 6.35
CA CYS A 174 -12.20 -8.66 6.05
C CYS A 174 -12.40 -8.34 4.57
N LYS A 175 -12.06 -9.26 3.67
CA LYS A 175 -12.18 -9.12 2.21
C LYS A 175 -11.61 -7.80 1.69
N THR A 176 -10.42 -7.42 2.19
CA THR A 176 -9.85 -6.10 1.94
C THR A 176 -8.60 -6.18 1.07
N ILE A 177 -8.51 -5.32 0.06
CA ILE A 177 -7.35 -5.14 -0.81
C ILE A 177 -6.85 -3.71 -0.66
N VAL A 178 -5.57 -3.55 -0.37
CA VAL A 178 -4.90 -2.25 -0.36
C VAL A 178 -3.85 -2.24 -1.47
N ASN A 179 -3.98 -1.30 -2.38
CA ASN A 179 -2.99 -1.09 -3.42
C ASN A 179 -2.11 0.12 -3.06
N VAL A 180 -0.81 -0.10 -2.88
CA VAL A 180 0.13 0.99 -2.62
C VAL A 180 0.35 1.77 -3.92
N CYS A 181 -0.28 2.92 -3.97
CA CYS A 181 -0.21 3.88 -5.05
C CYS A 181 0.89 4.93 -4.79
N SER A 182 0.66 6.17 -5.16
CA SER A 182 1.53 7.32 -4.93
C SER A 182 0.77 8.61 -5.22
N VAL A 183 1.15 9.71 -4.59
CA VAL A 183 0.77 11.06 -5.03
C VAL A 183 1.15 11.29 -6.50
N GLY A 184 2.20 10.64 -6.97
CA GLY A 184 2.61 10.64 -8.38
C GLY A 184 1.54 10.19 -9.37
N ALA A 185 0.47 9.54 -8.93
CA ALA A 185 -0.69 9.23 -9.77
C ALA A 185 -1.46 10.49 -10.22
N HIS A 186 -1.31 11.60 -9.52
CA HIS A 186 -2.00 12.87 -9.75
C HIS A 186 -1.09 13.97 -10.28
N CYS A 187 0.21 13.69 -10.42
CA CYS A 187 1.22 14.63 -10.88
C CYS A 187 1.75 14.25 -12.26
N VAL A 188 2.27 15.26 -12.98
CA VAL A 188 3.03 15.07 -14.22
C VAL A 188 4.41 15.64 -13.99
N THR A 189 5.35 14.75 -13.65
CA THR A 189 6.74 15.12 -13.36
C THR A 189 7.65 14.59 -14.48
N PRO A 190 8.46 15.42 -15.13
CA PRO A 190 9.41 14.95 -16.12
C PRO A 190 10.27 13.80 -15.60
N THR A 191 10.69 12.91 -16.48
CA THR A 191 11.56 11.74 -16.23
C THR A 191 10.94 10.52 -15.56
N ILE A 192 9.77 10.64 -14.93
CA ILE A 192 9.14 9.50 -14.21
C ILE A 192 7.82 9.03 -14.82
N SER A 193 7.70 9.15 -16.15
CA SER A 193 6.47 8.82 -16.89
C SER A 193 5.98 7.40 -16.65
N ALA A 194 6.84 6.37 -16.74
CA ALA A 194 6.47 4.98 -16.53
C ALA A 194 5.87 4.76 -15.14
N TYR A 195 6.51 5.33 -14.11
CA TYR A 195 6.06 5.20 -12.73
C TYR A 195 4.70 5.88 -12.50
N GLN A 196 4.57 7.16 -12.87
CA GLN A 196 3.34 7.93 -12.63
C GLN A 196 2.16 7.35 -13.42
N ILE A 197 2.37 6.96 -14.68
CA ILE A 197 1.35 6.24 -15.46
C ILE A 197 0.95 4.94 -14.77
N SER A 198 1.91 4.16 -14.27
CA SER A 198 1.62 2.92 -13.56
C SER A 198 0.77 3.16 -12.31
N LYS A 199 1.05 4.22 -11.53
CA LYS A 199 0.31 4.53 -10.31
C LYS A 199 -1.10 5.07 -10.61
N LEU A 200 -1.29 5.83 -11.68
CA LEU A 200 -2.62 6.19 -12.17
C LEU A 200 -3.43 4.96 -12.61
N ALA A 201 -2.81 4.03 -13.32
CA ALA A 201 -3.44 2.79 -13.71
C ALA A 201 -3.88 1.94 -12.50
N VAL A 202 -3.09 1.91 -11.42
CA VAL A 202 -3.45 1.22 -10.17
C VAL A 202 -4.70 1.82 -9.52
N LEU A 203 -4.88 3.15 -9.56
CA LEU A 203 -6.13 3.77 -9.09
C LEU A 203 -7.34 3.23 -9.85
N ARG A 204 -7.25 3.16 -11.18
CA ARG A 204 -8.33 2.64 -12.01
C ARG A 204 -8.56 1.14 -11.81
N LEU A 205 -7.50 0.35 -11.67
CA LEU A 205 -7.59 -1.08 -11.32
C LEU A 205 -8.35 -1.26 -10.00
N THR A 206 -8.09 -0.42 -9.00
CA THR A 206 -8.76 -0.47 -7.70
C THR A 206 -10.27 -0.21 -7.82
N GLU A 207 -10.68 0.73 -8.67
CA GLU A 207 -12.10 0.97 -8.96
C GLU A 207 -12.76 -0.24 -9.65
N PHE A 208 -12.08 -0.87 -10.62
CA PHE A 208 -12.59 -2.08 -11.30
C PHE A 208 -12.75 -3.26 -10.33
N ILE A 209 -11.79 -3.50 -9.44
CA ILE A 209 -11.90 -4.55 -8.43
C ILE A 209 -13.16 -4.35 -7.58
N CYS A 210 -13.47 -3.13 -7.18
CA CYS A 210 -14.68 -2.83 -6.42
C CYS A 210 -15.95 -3.01 -7.26
N ALA A 211 -15.96 -2.52 -8.49
CA ALA A 211 -17.14 -2.57 -9.36
C ALA A 211 -17.51 -4.00 -9.77
N GLU A 212 -16.51 -4.84 -10.07
CA GLU A 212 -16.74 -6.23 -10.49
C GLU A 212 -17.14 -7.15 -9.32
N HIS A 213 -16.80 -6.77 -8.06
CA HIS A 213 -17.01 -7.59 -6.86
C HIS A 213 -17.82 -6.89 -5.77
N GLU A 214 -18.67 -5.93 -6.13
CA GLU A 214 -19.51 -5.19 -5.20
C GLU A 214 -20.42 -6.15 -4.40
N ASN A 215 -21.04 -7.11 -5.08
CA ASN A 215 -21.96 -8.09 -4.47
C ASN A 215 -21.22 -9.16 -3.65
N ASP A 216 -19.93 -9.36 -3.88
CA ASP A 216 -19.08 -10.29 -3.13
C ASP A 216 -18.58 -9.69 -1.81
N GLY A 217 -18.81 -8.41 -1.63
CA GLY A 217 -18.37 -7.66 -0.47
C GLY A 217 -16.85 -7.42 -0.45
N ILE A 218 -16.19 -7.31 -1.59
CA ILE A 218 -14.79 -6.90 -1.66
C ILE A 218 -14.68 -5.40 -1.37
N LEU A 219 -13.68 -5.04 -0.57
CA LEU A 219 -13.30 -3.66 -0.32
C LEU A 219 -11.87 -3.44 -0.83
N ALA A 220 -11.73 -2.64 -1.86
CA ALA A 220 -10.41 -2.25 -2.35
C ALA A 220 -10.25 -0.72 -2.33
N TYR A 221 -9.08 -0.24 -1.92
CA TYR A 221 -8.72 1.17 -1.98
C TYR A 221 -7.22 1.33 -2.23
N SER A 222 -6.83 2.48 -2.72
CA SER A 222 -5.43 2.82 -2.99
C SER A 222 -4.89 3.79 -1.95
N ILE A 223 -3.61 3.68 -1.60
CA ILE A 223 -2.98 4.58 -0.65
C ILE A 223 -1.72 5.23 -1.23
N HIS A 224 -1.48 6.50 -0.87
CA HIS A 224 -0.15 7.10 -0.92
C HIS A 224 0.51 6.92 0.45
N PRO A 225 1.69 6.30 0.51
CA PRO A 225 2.31 5.98 1.80
C PRO A 225 3.05 7.16 2.44
N GLY A 226 3.07 8.33 1.83
CA GLY A 226 4.00 9.42 2.12
C GLY A 226 5.26 9.33 1.26
N ASN A 227 6.07 10.37 1.31
CA ASN A 227 7.38 10.43 0.66
C ASN A 227 8.44 9.86 1.61
N VAL A 228 8.45 8.53 1.71
CA VAL A 228 9.30 7.82 2.67
C VAL A 228 10.67 7.54 2.03
N PRO A 229 11.79 7.95 2.66
CA PRO A 229 13.12 7.62 2.19
C PRO A 229 13.36 6.11 2.33
N THR A 230 13.26 5.39 1.22
CA THR A 230 13.49 3.94 1.14
C THR A 230 14.58 3.66 0.10
N THR A 231 14.99 2.40 -0.02
CA THR A 231 15.94 2.00 -1.07
C THR A 231 15.41 2.18 -2.49
N MET A 232 14.11 2.38 -2.69
CA MET A 232 13.51 2.72 -3.99
C MET A 232 13.67 4.21 -4.32
N GLY A 233 13.69 5.07 -3.30
CA GLY A 233 13.92 6.50 -3.37
C GLY A 233 14.98 6.88 -2.35
N SER A 234 16.20 6.33 -2.48
CA SER A 234 17.32 6.74 -1.66
C SER A 234 17.54 8.24 -1.82
N LEU A 235 17.69 8.96 -0.70
CA LEU A 235 17.93 10.42 -0.74
C LEU A 235 19.15 10.79 -1.58
N ASP A 236 20.13 9.88 -1.68
CA ASP A 236 21.34 10.11 -2.47
C ASP A 236 21.09 10.02 -3.98
N ASP A 237 20.14 9.17 -4.38
CA ASP A 237 19.78 8.96 -5.79
C ASP A 237 18.73 9.96 -6.29
N LEU A 238 18.05 10.67 -5.38
CA LEU A 238 17.04 11.66 -5.74
C LEU A 238 17.65 13.00 -6.12
N PRO A 239 17.12 13.67 -7.16
CA PRO A 239 17.45 15.06 -7.44
C PRO A 239 17.32 15.92 -6.17
N PRO A 240 18.23 16.89 -5.94
CA PRO A 240 18.24 17.69 -4.71
C PRO A 240 16.92 18.38 -4.40
N VAL A 241 16.14 18.75 -5.45
CA VAL A 241 14.84 19.41 -5.32
C VAL A 241 13.78 18.54 -4.59
N TYR A 242 13.91 17.21 -4.61
CA TYR A 242 12.97 16.31 -3.95
C TYR A 242 13.35 15.96 -2.51
N ARG A 243 14.63 16.08 -2.15
CA ARG A 243 15.13 15.66 -0.83
C ARG A 243 14.40 16.31 0.36
N PRO A 244 14.03 17.62 0.31
CA PRO A 244 13.36 18.27 1.44
C PRO A 244 11.95 17.75 1.73
N VAL A 245 11.31 17.03 0.80
CA VAL A 245 9.94 16.52 0.95
C VAL A 245 9.87 15.03 1.29
N PHE A 246 11.03 14.36 1.38
CA PHE A 246 11.11 12.95 1.85
C PHE A 246 11.31 12.93 3.37
N VAL A 247 10.24 13.17 4.11
CA VAL A 247 10.28 13.38 5.57
C VAL A 247 9.43 12.38 6.36
N GLU A 248 8.62 11.57 5.68
CA GLU A 248 7.73 10.62 6.33
C GLU A 248 8.48 9.37 6.76
N THR A 249 8.06 8.82 7.93
CA THR A 249 8.57 7.55 8.44
C THR A 249 7.81 6.37 7.83
N PRO A 250 8.46 5.19 7.67
CA PRO A 250 7.75 3.96 7.28
C PRO A 250 6.62 3.59 8.26
N GLU A 251 6.79 3.93 9.55
CA GLU A 251 5.82 3.68 10.62
C GLU A 251 4.52 4.43 10.42
N LEU A 252 4.55 5.67 9.92
CA LEU A 252 3.34 6.42 9.58
C LEU A 252 2.45 5.62 8.63
N SER A 253 3.03 5.14 7.52
CA SER A 253 2.31 4.33 6.53
C SER A 253 1.79 3.02 7.11
N ALA A 254 2.64 2.33 7.84
CA ALA A 254 2.36 1.00 8.36
C ALA A 254 1.25 1.03 9.42
N ASP A 255 1.33 1.96 10.37
CA ASP A 255 0.36 2.11 11.45
C ASP A 255 -0.98 2.65 10.91
N SER A 256 -0.94 3.57 9.92
CA SER A 256 -2.12 4.04 9.20
C SER A 256 -2.88 2.91 8.49
N LEU A 257 -2.16 1.96 7.88
CA LEU A 257 -2.79 0.79 7.24
C LEU A 257 -3.47 -0.12 8.26
N VAL A 258 -2.87 -0.35 9.41
CA VAL A 258 -3.50 -1.09 10.51
C VAL A 258 -4.78 -0.39 10.94
N PHE A 259 -4.76 0.93 11.16
CA PHE A 259 -5.95 1.71 11.49
C PHE A 259 -7.05 1.58 10.43
N LEU A 260 -6.70 1.68 9.14
CA LEU A 260 -7.67 1.60 8.04
C LEU A 260 -8.28 0.21 7.87
N THR A 261 -7.49 -0.85 8.09
CA THR A 261 -7.91 -2.25 7.86
C THR A 261 -8.51 -2.93 9.09
N SER A 262 -8.29 -2.39 10.29
CA SER A 262 -8.84 -2.94 11.56
C SER A 262 -10.35 -2.86 11.64
N GLN A 263 -10.96 -1.91 10.94
CA GLN A 263 -12.40 -1.76 10.82
C GLN A 263 -12.78 -1.66 9.35
N ARG A 264 -13.84 -2.37 8.97
CA ARG A 264 -14.33 -2.31 7.60
C ARG A 264 -15.01 -0.97 7.33
N ARG A 265 -14.57 -0.28 6.27
CA ARG A 265 -15.08 1.04 5.85
C ARG A 265 -15.52 0.99 4.37
N PRO A 266 -16.72 0.46 4.06
CA PRO A 266 -17.18 0.24 2.67
C PRO A 266 -17.15 1.52 1.82
N TRP A 267 -17.33 2.68 2.43
CA TRP A 267 -17.31 3.97 1.74
C TRP A 267 -15.95 4.32 1.11
N LEU A 268 -14.86 3.64 1.54
CA LEU A 268 -13.52 3.80 0.95
C LEU A 268 -13.36 3.05 -0.38
N ALA A 269 -14.36 2.25 -0.79
CA ALA A 269 -14.27 1.46 -2.01
C ALA A 269 -13.91 2.31 -3.25
N GLY A 270 -12.86 1.90 -3.95
CA GLY A 270 -12.35 2.57 -5.14
C GLY A 270 -11.66 3.91 -4.91
N ARG A 271 -11.42 4.32 -3.65
CA ARG A 271 -10.88 5.65 -3.32
C ARG A 271 -9.37 5.62 -3.09
N TYR A 272 -8.78 6.78 -3.28
CA TYR A 272 -7.40 7.11 -2.94
C TYR A 272 -7.35 7.76 -1.55
N ILE A 273 -6.36 7.39 -0.75
CA ILE A 273 -6.13 7.93 0.59
C ILE A 273 -4.65 8.29 0.72
N ASN A 274 -4.36 9.52 1.08
CA ASN A 274 -3.00 9.91 1.45
C ASN A 274 -2.82 9.64 2.95
N LEU A 275 -1.84 8.81 3.31
CA LEU A 275 -1.60 8.40 4.71
C LEU A 275 -0.90 9.49 5.55
N THR A 276 -0.51 10.59 4.94
CA THR A 276 -0.05 11.78 5.68
C THR A 276 -1.20 12.58 6.28
N TRP A 277 -2.45 12.37 5.80
CA TRP A 277 -3.64 13.04 6.36
C TRP A 277 -3.94 12.57 7.80
N ASP A 278 -4.57 13.43 8.59
CA ASP A 278 -5.13 13.01 9.87
C ASP A 278 -6.33 12.08 9.64
N LEU A 279 -6.13 10.79 9.92
CA LEU A 279 -7.15 9.77 9.62
C LEU A 279 -8.44 9.92 10.43
N PRO A 280 -8.44 10.28 11.71
CA PRO A 280 -9.67 10.64 12.42
C PRO A 280 -10.46 11.76 11.77
N GLU A 281 -9.78 12.84 11.33
CA GLU A 281 -10.44 13.94 10.62
C GLU A 281 -10.99 13.46 9.26
N LEU A 282 -10.23 12.64 8.53
CA LEU A 282 -10.71 12.04 7.28
C LEU A 282 -11.97 11.19 7.50
N MET A 283 -11.99 10.37 8.57
CA MET A 283 -13.18 9.57 8.90
C MET A 283 -14.40 10.44 9.20
N ALA A 284 -14.22 11.57 9.85
CA ALA A 284 -15.30 12.53 10.14
C ALA A 284 -15.88 13.19 8.88
N LYS A 285 -15.16 13.19 7.75
CA LYS A 285 -15.61 13.72 6.46
C LYS A 285 -16.31 12.69 5.57
N GLN A 286 -16.62 11.50 6.07
CA GLN A 286 -17.22 10.40 5.32
C GLN A 286 -18.42 10.85 4.47
N ASP A 287 -19.40 11.54 5.06
CA ASP A 287 -20.64 11.92 4.37
C ASP A 287 -20.41 12.92 3.24
N GLU A 288 -19.46 13.83 3.44
CA GLU A 288 -19.02 14.78 2.42
C GLU A 288 -18.35 14.05 1.24
N ILE A 289 -17.44 13.13 1.55
CA ILE A 289 -16.69 12.35 0.57
C ILE A 289 -17.64 11.48 -0.28
N ILE A 290 -18.62 10.84 0.36
CA ILE A 290 -19.61 10.01 -0.34
C ILE A 290 -20.47 10.88 -1.25
N ARG A 291 -21.07 11.94 -0.72
CA ARG A 291 -22.02 12.80 -1.43
C ARG A 291 -21.41 13.47 -2.66
N SER A 292 -20.14 13.83 -2.59
CA SER A 292 -19.41 14.52 -3.68
C SER A 292 -18.52 13.58 -4.50
N ASP A 293 -18.60 12.27 -4.30
CA ASP A 293 -17.75 11.22 -4.92
C ASP A 293 -16.25 11.56 -4.95
N LYS A 294 -15.75 12.18 -3.86
CA LYS A 294 -14.36 12.60 -3.72
C LYS A 294 -13.38 11.42 -3.64
N LEU A 295 -12.10 11.71 -3.80
CA LEU A 295 -10.96 10.78 -3.70
C LEU A 295 -10.95 9.70 -4.79
N LYS A 296 -11.44 10.02 -5.97
CA LYS A 296 -11.40 9.21 -7.18
C LYS A 296 -10.92 10.03 -8.37
N VAL A 297 -10.33 9.37 -9.34
CA VAL A 297 -9.95 10.03 -10.60
C VAL A 297 -11.19 10.27 -11.46
N ARG A 298 -11.46 11.54 -11.77
CA ARG A 298 -12.61 11.99 -12.58
C ARG A 298 -12.18 13.05 -13.57
N LEU A 299 -12.93 13.14 -14.68
CA LEU A 299 -12.85 14.29 -15.57
C LEU A 299 -13.46 15.50 -14.86
N VAL A 300 -12.71 16.60 -14.82
CA VAL A 300 -13.22 17.89 -14.35
C VAL A 300 -13.71 18.70 -15.55
N VAL A 301 -14.96 19.17 -15.52
CA VAL A 301 -15.62 19.96 -16.56
C VAL A 301 -16.10 21.28 -16.01
#